data_f5d54f87c4db407627195742072b7705
#
_entry.id   f5d54f87c4db407627195742072b7705
#
_cell.length_a   1.000
_cell.length_b   1.000
_cell.length_c   1.000
_cell.angle_alpha   90.00
_cell.angle_beta   90.00
_cell.angle_gamma   90.00
#
_symmetry.space_group_name_H-M   'P 1'
#
loop_
_entity.id
_entity.type
_entity.pdbx_description
1 polymer ?
#
loop_
_entity_poly.entity_id
_entity_poly.type
_entity_poly.pdbx_seq_one_letter_code
_entity_poly.pdbx_strand_id
1 'polypeptide(L)'
;MLNVMVKRKGLTRLLYATYYSLKGLRAAFLSEAAVRQEVFTMLILIPVTFLLEVTSIERILLIMSLLIVLITELLNTAVEKLCDHVSTDIHLLIGRAKDIGSAAVFISLVLACFTWLTILW
;
A
#
# COMPACT_ATOMS: atom_id res chain seq x y z
N MET A 1 4.18 0.46 21.93
CA MET A 1 3.92 -1.00 21.92
C MET A 1 2.97 -1.44 23.01
N LEU A 2 3.11 -0.92 24.22
CA LEU A 2 2.14 -1.25 25.28
C LEU A 2 0.71 -0.89 24.91
N ASN A 3 0.51 0.18 24.14
CA ASN A 3 -0.80 0.61 23.68
C ASN A 3 -1.52 -0.41 22.80
N VAL A 4 -0.78 -1.30 22.15
CA VAL A 4 -1.36 -2.35 21.31
C VAL A 4 -2.12 -3.38 22.16
N MET A 5 -1.70 -3.55 23.41
CA MET A 5 -2.30 -4.51 24.33
C MET A 5 -3.56 -3.97 25.03
N VAL A 6 -3.80 -2.67 24.96
CA VAL A 6 -4.95 -2.05 25.61
C VAL A 6 -6.11 -1.99 24.63
N LYS A 7 -7.24 -2.60 24.99
CA LYS A 7 -8.46 -2.54 24.19
C LYS A 7 -9.18 -1.22 24.41
N ARG A 8 -9.49 -0.54 23.34
CA ARG A 8 -10.25 0.71 23.34
C ARG A 8 -11.56 0.49 22.58
N LYS A 9 -12.57 1.25 22.92
CA LYS A 9 -13.92 1.11 22.33
C LYS A 9 -14.42 2.46 21.80
N GLY A 10 -15.33 2.39 20.82
CA GLY A 10 -16.04 3.55 20.30
C GLY A 10 -15.14 4.56 19.61
N LEU A 11 -15.38 5.83 19.86
CA LEU A 11 -14.65 6.93 19.23
C LEU A 11 -13.18 6.93 19.62
N THR A 12 -12.85 6.57 20.86
CA THR A 12 -11.47 6.49 21.34
C THR A 12 -10.69 5.48 20.52
N ARG A 13 -11.27 4.32 20.27
CA ARG A 13 -10.65 3.29 19.43
C ARG A 13 -10.38 3.81 18.03
N LEU A 14 -11.35 4.52 17.46
CA LEU A 14 -11.22 5.07 16.10
C LEU A 14 -10.09 6.12 16.03
N LEU A 15 -9.99 6.99 17.02
CA LEU A 15 -8.95 8.01 17.08
C LEU A 15 -7.55 7.38 17.17
N TYR A 16 -7.38 6.37 18.02
CA TYR A 16 -6.09 5.67 18.13
C TYR A 16 -5.75 4.89 16.86
N ALA A 17 -6.75 4.26 16.23
CA ALA A 17 -6.54 3.55 14.97
C ALA A 17 -6.06 4.52 13.88
N THR A 18 -6.65 5.71 13.81
CA THR A 18 -6.24 6.75 12.88
C THR A 18 -4.81 7.21 13.17
N TYR A 19 -4.48 7.44 14.44
CA TYR A 19 -3.14 7.84 14.84
C TYR A 19 -2.10 6.80 14.42
N TYR A 20 -2.36 5.50 14.69
CA TYR A 20 -1.42 4.44 14.32
C TYR A 20 -1.31 4.28 12.81
N SER A 21 -2.40 4.48 12.07
CA SER A 21 -2.38 4.42 10.62
C SER A 21 -1.50 5.52 10.02
N LEU A 22 -1.62 6.74 10.52
CA LEU A 22 -0.79 7.86 10.08
C LEU A 22 0.68 7.64 10.44
N LYS A 23 0.92 7.10 11.62
CA LYS A 23 2.27 6.77 12.07
C LYS A 23 2.90 5.68 11.20
N GLY A 24 2.10 4.66 10.82
CA GLY A 24 2.54 3.60 9.93
C GLY A 24 2.84 4.10 8.53
N LEU A 25 1.98 4.96 7.98
CA LEU A 25 2.22 5.57 6.67
C LEU A 25 3.52 6.37 6.67
N ARG A 26 3.75 7.15 7.71
CA ARG A 26 4.99 7.92 7.83
C ARG A 26 6.21 7.01 7.91
N ALA A 27 6.13 5.95 8.70
CA ALA A 27 7.24 5.00 8.85
C ALA A 27 7.57 4.34 7.50
N ALA A 28 6.55 3.88 6.76
CA ALA A 28 6.74 3.25 5.46
C ALA A 28 7.30 4.26 4.45
N PHE A 29 6.78 5.48 4.43
CA PHE A 29 7.27 6.53 3.54
C PHE A 29 8.75 6.83 3.78
N LEU A 30 9.17 6.93 5.03
CA LEU A 30 10.55 7.25 5.38
C LEU A 30 11.50 6.09 5.10
N SER A 31 11.06 4.85 5.25
CA SER A 31 11.95 3.69 5.12
C SER A 31 11.97 3.06 3.73
N GLU A 32 10.90 3.23 2.91
CA GLU A 32 10.75 2.50 1.66
C GLU A 32 10.69 3.41 0.44
N ALA A 33 11.66 3.26 -0.46
CA ALA A 33 11.68 4.01 -1.71
C ALA A 33 10.46 3.71 -2.57
N ALA A 34 10.01 2.46 -2.61
CA ALA A 34 8.84 2.07 -3.39
C ALA A 34 7.57 2.80 -2.93
N VAL A 35 7.38 2.94 -1.62
CA VAL A 35 6.25 3.68 -1.05
C VAL A 35 6.32 5.16 -1.45
N ARG A 36 7.51 5.77 -1.37
CA ARG A 36 7.69 7.16 -1.80
C ARG A 36 7.36 7.36 -3.27
N GLN A 37 7.85 6.47 -4.12
CA GLN A 37 7.58 6.52 -5.56
C GLN A 37 6.09 6.41 -5.85
N GLU A 38 5.40 5.50 -5.16
CA GLU A 38 3.96 5.31 -5.33
C GLU A 38 3.18 6.54 -4.88
N VAL A 39 3.53 7.12 -3.74
CA VAL A 39 2.87 8.33 -3.23
C VAL A 39 3.06 9.50 -4.20
N PHE A 40 4.27 9.71 -4.71
CA PHE A 40 4.52 10.79 -5.67
C PHE A 40 3.77 10.55 -6.98
N THR A 41 3.72 9.31 -7.46
CA THR A 41 2.94 8.96 -8.64
C THR A 41 1.47 9.30 -8.44
N MET A 42 0.91 8.96 -7.28
CA MET A 42 -0.48 9.27 -6.95
C MET A 42 -0.74 10.77 -6.89
N LEU A 43 0.18 11.53 -6.30
CA LEU A 43 0.04 12.99 -6.20
C LEU A 43 -0.01 13.66 -7.57
N ILE A 44 0.58 13.04 -8.58
CA ILE A 44 0.56 13.52 -9.95
C ILE A 44 -0.65 12.98 -10.70
N LEU A 45 -0.87 11.67 -10.66
CA LEU A 45 -1.87 11.00 -11.50
C LEU A 45 -3.31 11.20 -11.02
N ILE A 46 -3.55 11.27 -9.72
CA ILE A 46 -4.91 11.48 -9.22
C ILE A 46 -5.49 12.83 -9.69
N PRO A 47 -4.77 13.96 -9.54
CA PRO A 47 -5.24 15.21 -10.15
C PRO A 47 -5.42 15.12 -11.67
N VAL A 48 -4.55 14.40 -12.36
CA VAL A 48 -4.65 14.22 -13.81
C VAL A 48 -5.97 13.55 -14.19
N THR A 49 -6.49 12.61 -13.40
CA THR A 49 -7.77 11.96 -13.72
C THR A 49 -8.92 12.95 -13.79
N PHE A 50 -8.84 14.07 -13.05
CA PHE A 50 -9.89 15.09 -13.08
C PHE A 50 -9.81 16.01 -14.31
N LEU A 51 -8.68 15.97 -15.02
CA LEU A 51 -8.48 16.72 -16.26
C LEU A 51 -8.79 15.88 -17.50
N LEU A 52 -8.97 14.57 -17.34
CA LEU A 52 -9.24 13.66 -18.44
C LEU A 52 -10.74 13.60 -18.76
N GLU A 53 -11.05 13.38 -20.04
CA GLU A 53 -12.42 13.19 -20.50
C GLU A 53 -12.84 11.73 -20.30
N VAL A 54 -13.08 11.37 -19.04
CA VAL A 54 -13.50 10.03 -18.65
C VAL A 54 -14.77 10.11 -17.82
N THR A 55 -15.52 9.01 -17.79
CA THR A 55 -16.71 8.94 -16.94
C THR A 55 -16.33 8.92 -15.48
N SER A 56 -17.29 9.18 -14.59
CA SER A 56 -17.07 9.12 -13.15
C SER A 56 -16.63 7.74 -12.70
N ILE A 57 -17.22 6.69 -13.31
CA ILE A 57 -16.87 5.31 -13.00
C ILE A 57 -15.44 5.02 -13.44
N GLU A 58 -15.07 5.45 -14.64
CA GLU A 58 -13.71 5.26 -15.14
C GLU A 58 -12.68 5.98 -14.27
N ARG A 59 -12.99 7.20 -13.83
CA ARG A 59 -12.11 7.95 -12.94
C ARG A 59 -11.93 7.23 -11.61
N ILE A 60 -13.01 6.69 -11.03
CA ILE A 60 -12.93 5.91 -9.79
C ILE A 60 -12.03 4.69 -9.99
N LEU A 61 -12.18 3.98 -11.11
CA LEU A 61 -11.33 2.81 -11.39
C LEU A 61 -9.86 3.19 -11.53
N LEU A 62 -9.57 4.30 -12.19
CA LEU A 62 -8.20 4.79 -12.31
C LEU A 62 -7.58 5.07 -10.94
N ILE A 63 -8.32 5.78 -10.08
CA ILE A 63 -7.84 6.11 -8.73
C ILE A 63 -7.73 4.86 -7.87
N MET A 64 -8.72 3.97 -7.93
CA MET A 64 -8.70 2.72 -7.16
C MET A 64 -7.49 1.86 -7.52
N SER A 65 -7.12 1.79 -8.79
CA SER A 65 -5.97 0.99 -9.21
C SER A 65 -4.68 1.48 -8.55
N LEU A 66 -4.51 2.79 -8.43
CA LEU A 66 -3.34 3.37 -7.76
C LEU A 66 -3.36 3.09 -6.26
N LEU A 67 -4.54 3.20 -5.64
CA LEU A 67 -4.68 2.93 -4.20
C LEU A 67 -4.42 1.45 -3.89
N ILE A 68 -4.85 0.54 -4.75
CA ILE A 68 -4.59 -0.90 -4.58
C ILE A 68 -3.08 -1.17 -4.60
N VAL A 69 -2.35 -0.53 -5.50
CA VAL A 69 -0.89 -0.67 -5.53
C VAL A 69 -0.29 -0.18 -4.20
N LEU A 70 -0.72 0.98 -3.71
CA LEU A 70 -0.21 1.50 -2.44
C LEU A 70 -0.54 0.58 -1.27
N ILE A 71 -1.78 0.10 -1.18
CA ILE A 71 -2.19 -0.83 -0.11
C ILE A 71 -1.32 -2.09 -0.15
N THR A 72 -1.13 -2.65 -1.34
CA THR A 72 -0.32 -3.85 -1.52
C THR A 72 1.13 -3.61 -1.12
N GLU A 73 1.68 -2.46 -1.51
CA GLU A 73 3.04 -2.07 -1.16
C GLU A 73 3.23 -1.93 0.34
N LEU A 74 2.25 -1.33 1.03
CA LEU A 74 2.28 -1.19 2.48
C LEU A 74 2.23 -2.55 3.17
N LEU A 75 1.38 -3.46 2.70
CA LEU A 75 1.29 -4.81 3.25
C LEU A 75 2.57 -5.60 3.00
N ASN A 76 3.15 -5.47 1.82
CA ASN A 76 4.43 -6.10 1.51
C ASN A 76 5.55 -5.57 2.40
N THR A 77 5.58 -4.26 2.63
CA THR A 77 6.55 -3.64 3.54
C THR A 77 6.41 -4.22 4.96
N ALA A 78 5.18 -4.38 5.43
CA ALA A 78 4.93 -4.99 6.74
C ALA A 78 5.45 -6.42 6.80
N VAL A 79 5.21 -7.22 5.74
CA VAL A 79 5.72 -8.59 5.64
C VAL A 79 7.25 -8.60 5.67
N GLU A 80 7.90 -7.74 4.90
CA GLU A 80 9.35 -7.67 4.84
C GLU A 80 9.96 -7.31 6.20
N LYS A 81 9.39 -6.32 6.88
CA LYS A 81 9.87 -5.92 8.21
C LYS A 81 9.69 -7.03 9.22
N LEU A 82 8.58 -7.74 9.16
CA LEU A 82 8.33 -8.88 10.03
C LEU A 82 9.32 -10.02 9.75
N CYS A 83 9.55 -10.33 8.48
CA CYS A 83 10.52 -11.36 8.07
C CYS A 83 11.94 -11.02 8.53
N ASP A 84 12.32 -9.76 8.41
CA ASP A 84 13.65 -9.31 8.82
C ASP A 84 13.87 -9.39 10.33
N HIS A 85 12.78 -9.38 11.10
CA HIS A 85 12.84 -9.48 12.57
C HIS A 85 12.80 -10.91 13.07
N VAL A 86 12.35 -11.85 12.26
CA VAL A 86 12.31 -13.28 12.60
C VAL A 86 13.71 -13.88 12.48
N SER A 87 13.99 -14.95 13.22
CA SER A 87 15.28 -15.65 13.21
C SER A 87 15.72 -15.99 11.78
N THR A 88 17.00 -15.75 11.51
CA THR A 88 17.61 -16.04 10.21
C THR A 88 17.81 -17.54 9.94
N ASP A 89 17.49 -18.39 10.92
CA ASP A 89 17.69 -19.84 10.79
C ASP A 89 16.71 -20.51 9.83
N ILE A 90 15.63 -19.81 9.42
CA ILE A 90 14.58 -20.35 8.53
C ILE A 90 14.60 -19.57 7.23
N HIS A 91 15.74 -19.55 6.55
CA HIS A 91 15.94 -18.76 5.33
C HIS A 91 14.98 -19.11 4.20
N LEU A 92 14.70 -20.39 3.97
CA LEU A 92 13.87 -20.84 2.86
C LEU A 92 12.44 -20.32 2.99
N LEU A 93 11.82 -20.46 4.17
CA LEU A 93 10.44 -20.01 4.40
C LEU A 93 10.34 -18.49 4.39
N ILE A 94 11.31 -17.81 4.98
CA ILE A 94 11.36 -16.35 4.99
C ILE A 94 11.50 -15.81 3.58
N GLY A 95 12.38 -16.42 2.78
CA GLY A 95 12.55 -16.05 1.37
C GLY A 95 11.27 -16.25 0.56
N ARG A 96 10.56 -17.34 0.80
CA ARG A 96 9.27 -17.59 0.14
C ARG A 96 8.22 -16.55 0.54
N ALA A 97 8.15 -16.19 1.81
CA ALA A 97 7.21 -15.16 2.26
C ALA A 97 7.48 -13.82 1.58
N LYS A 98 8.75 -13.43 1.50
CA LYS A 98 9.15 -12.21 0.80
C LYS A 98 8.79 -12.27 -0.70
N ASP A 99 9.03 -13.41 -1.34
CA ASP A 99 8.72 -13.59 -2.75
C ASP A 99 7.21 -13.51 -3.01
N ILE A 100 6.40 -14.08 -2.12
CA ILE A 100 4.94 -14.02 -2.24
C ILE A 100 4.45 -12.58 -2.09
N GLY A 101 5.00 -11.83 -1.13
CA GLY A 101 4.68 -10.42 -0.97
C GLY A 101 5.04 -9.61 -2.21
N SER A 102 6.22 -9.87 -2.78
CA SER A 102 6.66 -9.23 -4.01
C SER A 102 5.75 -9.58 -5.20
N ALA A 103 5.28 -10.83 -5.26
CA ALA A 103 4.33 -11.26 -6.30
C ALA A 103 3.01 -10.48 -6.20
N ALA A 104 2.53 -10.23 -4.99
CA ALA A 104 1.33 -9.43 -4.79
C ALA A 104 1.50 -8.01 -5.34
N VAL A 105 2.65 -7.39 -5.10
CA VAL A 105 2.98 -6.07 -5.65
C VAL A 105 3.01 -6.12 -7.17
N PHE A 106 3.66 -7.14 -7.73
CA PHE A 106 3.73 -7.31 -9.18
C PHE A 106 2.34 -7.39 -9.82
N ILE A 107 1.44 -8.19 -9.25
CA ILE A 107 0.07 -8.33 -9.75
C ILE A 107 -0.67 -6.99 -9.65
N SER A 108 -0.50 -6.25 -8.56
CA SER A 108 -1.16 -4.95 -8.41
C SER A 108 -0.67 -3.94 -9.44
N LEU A 109 0.61 -3.97 -9.78
CA LEU A 109 1.17 -3.10 -10.83
C LEU A 109 0.62 -3.47 -12.20
N VAL A 110 0.52 -4.77 -12.51
CA VAL A 110 -0.08 -5.22 -13.76
C VAL A 110 -1.55 -4.78 -13.84
N LEU A 111 -2.29 -4.90 -12.74
CA LEU A 111 -3.67 -4.46 -12.67
C LEU A 111 -3.79 -2.96 -12.95
N ALA A 112 -2.94 -2.15 -12.34
CA ALA A 112 -2.94 -0.71 -12.56
C ALA A 112 -2.64 -0.36 -14.02
N CYS A 113 -1.61 -0.95 -14.59
CA CYS A 113 -1.25 -0.74 -15.98
C CYS A 113 -2.40 -1.15 -16.91
N PHE A 114 -3.02 -2.30 -16.67
CA PHE A 114 -4.14 -2.79 -17.46
C PHE A 114 -5.33 -1.81 -17.38
N THR A 115 -5.66 -1.35 -16.18
CA THR A 115 -6.76 -0.43 -15.96
C THR A 115 -6.54 0.89 -16.71
N TRP A 116 -5.37 1.48 -16.56
CA TRP A 116 -5.04 2.75 -17.20
C TRP A 116 -4.99 2.63 -18.73
N LEU A 117 -4.36 1.58 -19.25
CA LEU A 117 -4.29 1.35 -20.68
C LEU A 117 -5.68 1.10 -21.27
N THR A 118 -6.52 0.32 -20.60
CA THR A 118 -7.86 0.00 -21.09
C THR A 118 -8.74 1.24 -21.15
N ILE A 119 -8.66 2.10 -20.14
CA ILE A 119 -9.53 3.29 -20.06
C ILE A 119 -9.03 4.41 -20.99
N LEU A 120 -7.72 4.61 -21.08
CA LEU A 120 -7.16 5.74 -21.82
C LEU A 120 -6.83 5.43 -23.27
N TRP A 121 -6.76 4.18 -23.64
CA TRP A 121 -6.53 3.76 -25.02
C TRP A 121 -7.86 3.83 -25.82
#